data_3c61faa0f177d504df02e47d3f9294a1
#
_entry.id   3c61faa0f177d504df02e47d3f9294a1
#
_cell.length_a   1.000
_cell.length_b   1.000
_cell.length_c   1.000
_cell.angle_alpha   90.00
_cell.angle_beta   90.00
_cell.angle_gamma   90.00
#
_symmetry.space_group_name_H-M   'P 1'
#
loop_
_entity.id
_entity.type
_entity.pdbx_description
1 polymer ?
#
loop_
_entity_poly.entity_id
_entity_poly.type
_entity_poly.pdbx_seq_one_letter_code
_entity_poly.pdbx_strand_id
1 'polypeptide(L)'
;MPIRLVVADDHPLILDALENLFHLEPDFQVLARCRDGEETLQAVRQHRPDIVILDIRMPGKDGLAVLRELHQEKLPTQVVLLTAALDEDEVLKAIRLGVCGVVLKEMAPRLLVQCIRKVHSGGHWLERRSMGRALDKLLQREAGARELAGVLTPREHEIVHLVASGLRNKDVAKNLYISEGTVKIHLHNIYDKLHLDGRLALLRYAHDKALV
;
A
#
# COMPACT_ATOMS: atom_id res chain seq x y z
N MET A 1 23.96 16.95 -11.92
CA MET A 1 23.14 16.31 -12.99
C MET A 1 21.68 16.59 -12.65
N PRO A 2 20.78 16.80 -13.62
CA PRO A 2 19.37 17.00 -13.33
C PRO A 2 18.75 15.71 -12.77
N ILE A 3 17.74 15.85 -11.92
CA ILE A 3 16.92 14.75 -11.41
C ILE A 3 16.03 14.26 -12.55
N ARG A 4 16.17 13.01 -12.93
CA ARG A 4 15.50 12.40 -14.07
C ARG A 4 14.15 11.83 -13.65
N LEU A 5 13.08 12.32 -14.25
CA LEU A 5 11.70 12.02 -13.86
C LEU A 5 10.95 11.27 -14.97
N VAL A 6 10.11 10.31 -14.57
CA VAL A 6 8.98 9.82 -15.36
C VAL A 6 7.71 10.24 -14.63
N VAL A 7 6.72 10.75 -15.35
CA VAL A 7 5.42 11.17 -14.81
C VAL A 7 4.30 10.31 -15.37
N ALA A 8 3.41 9.83 -14.52
CA ALA A 8 2.33 8.92 -14.88
C ALA A 8 1.01 9.37 -14.26
N ASP A 9 0.04 9.71 -15.11
CA ASP A 9 -1.32 10.12 -14.74
C ASP A 9 -2.24 9.92 -15.94
N ASP A 10 -3.44 9.39 -15.75
CA ASP A 10 -4.40 9.16 -16.84
C ASP A 10 -5.08 10.46 -17.32
N HIS A 11 -4.92 11.57 -16.59
CA HIS A 11 -5.46 12.88 -16.92
C HIS A 11 -4.43 13.71 -17.71
N PRO A 12 -4.65 14.00 -19.01
CA PRO A 12 -3.71 14.76 -19.83
C PRO A 12 -3.38 16.16 -19.27
N LEU A 13 -4.37 16.83 -18.67
CA LEU A 13 -4.18 18.16 -18.07
C LEU A 13 -3.21 18.12 -16.87
N ILE A 14 -3.20 17.04 -16.10
CA ILE A 14 -2.26 16.86 -14.99
C ILE A 14 -0.85 16.64 -15.54
N LEU A 15 -0.70 15.81 -16.57
CA LEU A 15 0.59 15.59 -17.21
C LEU A 15 1.16 16.90 -17.78
N ASP A 16 0.33 17.73 -18.44
CA ASP A 16 0.74 19.04 -18.96
C ASP A 16 1.14 20.00 -17.82
N ALA A 17 0.38 20.00 -16.71
CA ALA A 17 0.69 20.82 -15.55
C ALA A 17 2.01 20.39 -14.87
N LEU A 18 2.25 19.08 -14.73
CA LEU A 18 3.49 18.55 -14.17
C LEU A 18 4.69 18.85 -15.06
N GLU A 19 4.56 18.69 -16.38
CA GLU A 19 5.63 19.01 -17.32
C GLU A 19 6.00 20.50 -17.26
N ASN A 20 5.00 21.39 -17.28
CA ASN A 20 5.23 22.82 -17.12
C ASN A 20 5.86 23.17 -15.78
N LEU A 21 5.41 22.56 -14.70
CA LEU A 21 5.99 22.75 -13.36
C LEU A 21 7.48 22.40 -13.35
N PHE A 22 7.84 21.23 -13.88
CA PHE A 22 9.23 20.76 -13.84
C PHE A 22 10.11 21.46 -14.87
N HIS A 23 9.54 21.98 -15.97
CA HIS A 23 10.28 22.80 -16.92
C HIS A 23 10.77 24.13 -16.32
N LEU A 24 10.06 24.64 -15.31
CA LEU A 24 10.46 25.86 -14.58
C LEU A 24 11.61 25.61 -13.57
N GLU A 25 11.91 24.35 -13.27
CA GLU A 25 12.94 23.97 -12.31
C GLU A 25 14.17 23.44 -13.05
N PRO A 26 15.31 24.14 -13.02
CA PRO A 26 16.49 23.80 -13.83
C PRO A 26 17.18 22.49 -13.43
N ASP A 27 16.85 21.96 -12.25
CA ASP A 27 17.39 20.72 -11.70
C ASP A 27 16.53 19.49 -12.03
N PHE A 28 15.45 19.64 -12.82
CA PHE A 28 14.61 18.52 -13.21
C PHE A 28 14.64 18.26 -14.72
N GLN A 29 14.47 16.98 -15.09
CA GLN A 29 14.32 16.52 -16.47
C GLN A 29 13.23 15.46 -16.57
N VAL A 30 12.12 15.79 -17.21
CA VAL A 30 11.07 14.81 -17.56
C VAL A 30 11.52 13.98 -18.75
N LEU A 31 11.64 12.67 -18.58
CA LEU A 31 12.09 11.72 -19.60
C LEU A 31 10.92 11.13 -20.39
N ALA A 32 9.79 10.90 -19.72
CA ALA A 32 8.59 10.35 -20.32
C ALA A 32 7.34 10.76 -19.55
N ARG A 33 6.22 10.78 -20.29
CA ARG A 33 4.86 11.00 -19.80
C ARG A 33 4.05 9.75 -20.13
N CYS A 34 3.41 9.17 -19.15
CA CYS A 34 2.68 7.91 -19.26
C CYS A 34 1.22 8.12 -18.85
N ARG A 35 0.29 7.41 -19.49
CA ARG A 35 -1.15 7.52 -19.22
C ARG A 35 -1.73 6.30 -18.53
N ASP A 36 -0.95 5.25 -18.41
CA ASP A 36 -1.32 4.03 -17.71
C ASP A 36 -0.11 3.33 -17.10
N GLY A 37 -0.38 2.25 -16.37
CA GLY A 37 0.67 1.52 -15.67
C GLY A 37 1.62 0.75 -16.58
N GLU A 38 1.17 0.27 -17.74
CA GLU A 38 2.03 -0.46 -18.68
C GLU A 38 3.03 0.48 -19.34
N GLU A 39 2.56 1.64 -19.84
CA GLU A 39 3.45 2.69 -20.35
C GLU A 39 4.47 3.11 -19.31
N THR A 40 4.03 3.24 -18.05
CA THR A 40 4.90 3.63 -16.93
C THR A 40 6.02 2.61 -16.70
N LEU A 41 5.70 1.33 -16.63
CA LEU A 41 6.69 0.27 -16.45
C LEU A 41 7.67 0.22 -17.61
N GLN A 42 7.17 0.33 -18.83
CA GLN A 42 8.01 0.37 -20.04
C GLN A 42 8.98 1.56 -20.00
N ALA A 43 8.46 2.76 -19.68
CA ALA A 43 9.28 3.97 -19.58
C ALA A 43 10.33 3.87 -18.48
N VAL A 44 9.98 3.35 -17.30
CA VAL A 44 10.93 3.17 -16.19
C VAL A 44 12.03 2.17 -16.56
N ARG A 45 11.69 1.04 -17.19
CA ARG A 45 12.68 0.03 -17.62
C ARG A 45 13.62 0.58 -18.69
N GLN A 46 13.10 1.38 -19.63
CA GLN A 46 13.86 1.97 -20.74
C GLN A 46 14.76 3.11 -20.27
N HIS A 47 14.22 4.05 -19.51
CA HIS A 47 14.91 5.31 -19.18
C HIS A 47 15.68 5.25 -17.86
N ARG A 48 15.34 4.28 -16.96
CA ARG A 48 15.94 4.18 -15.63
C ARG A 48 15.96 5.55 -14.92
N PRO A 49 14.78 6.19 -14.70
CA PRO A 49 14.71 7.49 -14.05
C PRO A 49 15.13 7.38 -12.58
N ASP A 50 15.51 8.52 -12.00
CA ASP A 50 15.78 8.60 -10.56
C ASP A 50 14.47 8.48 -9.77
N ILE A 51 13.41 9.15 -10.26
CA ILE A 51 12.11 9.16 -9.60
C ILE A 51 11.00 8.96 -10.63
N VAL A 52 9.99 8.16 -10.26
CA VAL A 52 8.70 8.13 -10.95
C VAL A 52 7.64 8.80 -10.09
N ILE A 53 6.92 9.76 -10.67
CA ILE A 53 5.73 10.37 -10.09
C ILE A 53 4.53 9.61 -10.65
N LEU A 54 3.75 9.00 -9.79
CA LEU A 54 2.82 7.95 -10.14
C LEU A 54 1.44 8.20 -9.53
N ASP A 55 0.43 8.39 -10.38
CA ASP A 55 -0.95 8.35 -9.90
C ASP A 55 -1.35 6.94 -9.46
N ILE A 56 -2.15 6.85 -8.42
CA ILE A 56 -2.68 5.56 -7.94
C ILE A 56 -3.76 5.05 -8.90
N ARG A 57 -4.64 5.95 -9.36
CA ARG A 57 -5.84 5.58 -10.11
C ARG A 57 -5.65 5.78 -11.61
N MET A 58 -5.16 4.76 -12.28
CA MET A 58 -5.01 4.73 -13.74
C MET A 58 -5.77 3.54 -14.33
N PRO A 59 -6.23 3.63 -15.60
CA PRO A 59 -6.91 2.53 -16.26
C PRO A 59 -5.99 1.33 -16.46
N GLY A 60 -6.57 0.12 -16.46
CA GLY A 60 -5.84 -1.12 -16.64
C GLY A 60 -5.01 -1.48 -15.41
N LYS A 61 -3.74 -1.15 -15.43
CA LYS A 61 -2.81 -1.39 -14.30
C LYS A 61 -2.72 -0.13 -13.44
N ASP A 62 -3.19 -0.22 -12.19
CA ASP A 62 -3.15 0.88 -11.24
C ASP A 62 -1.74 1.16 -10.71
N GLY A 63 -1.56 2.33 -10.07
CA GLY A 63 -0.25 2.75 -9.55
C GLY A 63 0.31 1.84 -8.45
N LEU A 64 -0.54 1.17 -7.65
CA LEU A 64 -0.07 0.23 -6.65
C LEU A 64 0.45 -1.07 -7.28
N ALA A 65 -0.15 -1.50 -8.39
CA ALA A 65 0.36 -2.64 -9.17
C ALA A 65 1.71 -2.30 -9.81
N VAL A 66 1.85 -1.10 -10.38
CA VAL A 66 3.15 -0.60 -10.89
C VAL A 66 4.20 -0.58 -9.79
N LEU A 67 3.90 0.02 -8.63
CA LEU A 67 4.82 0.08 -7.49
C LEU A 67 5.25 -1.32 -7.04
N ARG A 68 4.34 -2.29 -7.03
CA ARG A 68 4.63 -3.69 -6.69
C ARG A 68 5.61 -4.33 -7.68
N GLU A 69 5.41 -4.13 -8.98
CA GLU A 69 6.32 -4.67 -10.02
C GLU A 69 7.71 -4.04 -9.91
N LEU A 70 7.79 -2.71 -9.77
CA LEU A 70 9.06 -2.02 -9.58
C LEU A 70 9.82 -2.52 -8.34
N HIS A 71 9.10 -2.77 -7.25
CA HIS A 71 9.67 -3.34 -6.02
C HIS A 71 10.18 -4.77 -6.24
N GLN A 72 9.42 -5.62 -6.96
CA GLN A 72 9.83 -7.00 -7.29
C GLN A 72 11.06 -7.04 -8.20
N GLU A 73 11.13 -6.13 -9.17
CA GLU A 73 12.27 -6.00 -10.08
C GLU A 73 13.51 -5.37 -9.42
N LYS A 74 13.38 -4.89 -8.19
CA LYS A 74 14.46 -4.23 -7.42
C LYS A 74 15.13 -3.09 -8.21
N LEU A 75 14.34 -2.33 -8.96
CA LEU A 75 14.84 -1.17 -9.69
C LEU A 75 15.24 -0.06 -8.72
N PRO A 76 16.34 0.66 -8.97
CA PRO A 76 16.79 1.74 -8.09
C PRO A 76 15.91 3.00 -8.15
N THR A 77 14.91 3.01 -9.04
CA THR A 77 13.97 4.12 -9.20
C THR A 77 13.11 4.32 -7.96
N GLN A 78 13.11 5.51 -7.42
CA GLN A 78 12.28 5.89 -6.28
C GLN A 78 10.86 6.26 -6.74
N VAL A 79 9.86 5.94 -5.93
CA VAL A 79 8.45 6.20 -6.27
C VAL A 79 7.87 7.28 -5.37
N VAL A 80 7.28 8.30 -5.99
CA VAL A 80 6.45 9.32 -5.36
C VAL A 80 5.02 9.17 -5.88
N LEU A 81 4.09 8.83 -5.00
CA LEU A 81 2.67 8.75 -5.35
C LEU A 81 2.06 10.16 -5.36
N LEU A 82 1.29 10.45 -6.41
CA LEU A 82 0.50 11.65 -6.57
C LEU A 82 -0.96 11.25 -6.71
N THR A 83 -1.82 11.57 -5.76
CA THR A 83 -3.20 11.09 -5.74
C THR A 83 -4.19 12.18 -5.36
N ALA A 84 -5.44 12.08 -5.85
CA ALA A 84 -6.51 13.02 -5.50
C ALA A 84 -7.05 12.76 -4.08
N ALA A 85 -7.00 11.53 -3.59
CA ALA A 85 -7.45 11.15 -2.26
C ALA A 85 -6.57 10.02 -1.72
N LEU A 86 -6.40 9.99 -0.40
CA LEU A 86 -5.66 8.94 0.28
C LEU A 86 -6.65 8.03 1.01
N ASP A 87 -6.73 6.79 0.55
CA ASP A 87 -7.30 5.70 1.33
C ASP A 87 -6.24 5.14 2.27
N GLU A 88 -6.59 4.91 3.54
CA GLU A 88 -5.63 4.42 4.54
C GLU A 88 -5.01 3.08 4.16
N ASP A 89 -5.80 2.18 3.56
CA ASP A 89 -5.31 0.85 3.15
C ASP A 89 -4.40 0.93 1.90
N GLU A 90 -4.65 1.88 0.98
CA GLU A 90 -3.78 2.16 -0.17
C GLU A 90 -2.43 2.70 0.31
N VAL A 91 -2.43 3.64 1.26
CA VAL A 91 -1.20 4.19 1.87
C VAL A 91 -0.40 3.10 2.57
N LEU A 92 -1.06 2.23 3.33
CA LEU A 92 -0.40 1.10 4.00
C LEU A 92 0.27 0.15 3.01
N LYS A 93 -0.43 -0.19 1.92
CA LYS A 93 0.12 -1.02 0.85
C LYS A 93 1.33 -0.35 0.19
N ALA A 94 1.22 0.95 -0.11
CA ALA A 94 2.31 1.72 -0.71
C ALA A 94 3.55 1.78 0.18
N ILE A 95 3.39 1.99 1.50
CA ILE A 95 4.50 2.01 2.47
C ILE A 95 5.19 0.63 2.52
N ARG A 96 4.44 -0.47 2.56
CA ARG A 96 5.00 -1.83 2.55
C ARG A 96 5.78 -2.14 1.27
N LEU A 97 5.38 -1.54 0.15
CA LEU A 97 6.04 -1.67 -1.15
C LEU A 97 7.21 -0.69 -1.33
N GLY A 98 7.55 0.10 -0.30
CA GLY A 98 8.72 0.96 -0.31
C GLY A 98 8.53 2.30 -1.02
N VAL A 99 7.30 2.85 -1.04
CA VAL A 99 7.08 4.21 -1.56
C VAL A 99 7.94 5.23 -0.79
N CYS A 100 8.55 6.15 -1.51
CA CYS A 100 9.44 7.16 -0.92
C CYS A 100 8.72 8.49 -0.61
N GLY A 101 7.62 8.78 -1.32
CA GLY A 101 6.84 9.98 -1.12
C GLY A 101 5.37 9.80 -1.45
N VAL A 102 4.50 10.54 -0.77
CA VAL A 102 3.07 10.64 -1.08
C VAL A 102 2.65 12.09 -1.02
N VAL A 103 2.03 12.59 -2.10
CA VAL A 103 1.58 13.97 -2.27
C VAL A 103 0.14 13.96 -2.80
N LEU A 104 -0.71 14.82 -2.25
CA LEU A 104 -2.06 15.02 -2.77
C LEU A 104 -2.05 15.98 -3.99
N LYS A 105 -2.83 15.66 -5.03
CA LYS A 105 -2.96 16.48 -6.25
C LYS A 105 -3.45 17.92 -5.96
N GLU A 106 -4.19 18.11 -4.86
CA GLU A 106 -4.66 19.42 -4.40
C GLU A 106 -3.60 20.26 -3.68
N MET A 107 -2.46 19.67 -3.35
CA MET A 107 -1.38 20.40 -2.69
C MET A 107 -0.71 21.41 -3.62
N ALA A 108 -0.16 22.46 -3.02
CA ALA A 108 0.59 23.46 -3.78
C ALA A 108 1.75 22.82 -4.58
N PRO A 109 1.95 23.18 -5.86
CA PRO A 109 3.00 22.62 -6.71
C PRO A 109 4.39 22.65 -6.09
N ARG A 110 4.69 23.68 -5.27
CA ARG A 110 5.95 23.82 -4.52
C ARG A 110 6.22 22.65 -3.57
N LEU A 111 5.17 22.05 -3.00
CA LEU A 111 5.33 20.90 -2.10
C LEU A 111 5.74 19.64 -2.87
N LEU A 112 5.24 19.45 -4.09
CA LEU A 112 5.68 18.35 -4.95
C LEU A 112 7.17 18.50 -5.32
N VAL A 113 7.60 19.72 -5.70
CA VAL A 113 9.01 20.02 -5.98
C VAL A 113 9.89 19.72 -4.76
N GLN A 114 9.49 20.15 -3.57
CA GLN A 114 10.22 19.87 -2.32
C GLN A 114 10.24 18.37 -1.99
N CYS A 115 9.12 17.67 -2.21
CA CYS A 115 9.04 16.23 -2.04
C CYS A 115 10.06 15.51 -2.92
N ILE A 116 10.11 15.82 -4.22
CA ILE A 116 11.02 15.19 -5.17
C ILE A 116 12.48 15.41 -4.77
N ARG A 117 12.87 16.65 -4.43
CA ARG A 117 14.23 16.94 -3.97
C ARG A 117 14.60 16.18 -2.70
N LYS A 118 13.68 16.11 -1.74
CA LYS A 118 13.90 15.35 -0.50
C LYS A 118 14.03 13.87 -0.76
N VAL A 119 13.17 13.30 -1.60
CA VAL A 119 13.21 11.88 -1.98
C VAL A 119 14.52 11.59 -2.69
N HIS A 120 14.92 12.39 -3.68
CA HIS A 120 16.17 12.22 -4.41
C HIS A 120 17.41 12.26 -3.50
N SER A 121 17.37 13.03 -2.41
CA SER A 121 18.44 13.05 -1.40
C SER A 121 18.43 11.84 -0.43
N GLY A 122 17.58 10.84 -0.68
CA GLY A 122 17.43 9.65 0.17
C GLY A 122 16.48 9.82 1.36
N GLY A 123 15.77 10.94 1.44
CA GLY A 123 14.74 11.16 2.46
C GLY A 123 13.38 10.58 2.06
N HIS A 124 12.43 10.60 3.01
CA HIS A 124 11.04 10.22 2.75
C HIS A 124 10.13 11.43 2.94
N TRP A 125 9.08 11.51 2.09
CA TRP A 125 8.06 12.54 2.16
C TRP A 125 6.67 11.90 2.27
N LEU A 126 6.21 11.78 3.50
CA LEU A 126 4.91 11.20 3.78
C LEU A 126 4.10 12.21 4.60
N GLU A 127 2.87 12.49 4.19
CA GLU A 127 2.05 13.48 4.87
C GLU A 127 1.74 13.04 6.31
N ARG A 128 2.05 13.91 7.30
CA ARG A 128 1.96 13.58 8.74
C ARG A 128 0.57 13.11 9.19
N ARG A 129 -0.52 13.63 8.61
CA ARG A 129 -1.90 13.27 9.00
C ARG A 129 -2.30 11.88 8.55
N SER A 130 -2.00 11.54 7.30
CA SER A 130 -2.31 10.22 6.72
C SER A 130 -1.36 9.17 7.22
N MET A 131 -0.11 9.54 7.46
CA MET A 131 0.92 8.64 7.96
C MET A 131 0.77 8.30 9.44
N GLY A 132 0.36 9.25 10.30
CA GLY A 132 0.14 8.97 11.72
C GLY A 132 -0.88 7.84 11.88
N ARG A 133 -2.04 7.95 11.25
CA ARG A 133 -3.09 6.92 11.29
C ARG A 133 -2.66 5.61 10.63
N ALA A 134 -2.00 5.68 9.48
CA ALA A 134 -1.51 4.51 8.78
C ALA A 134 -0.41 3.78 9.57
N LEU A 135 0.52 4.53 10.17
CA LEU A 135 1.57 3.95 11.02
C LEU A 135 0.99 3.36 12.31
N ASP A 136 0.04 4.03 12.95
CA ASP A 136 -0.66 3.50 14.14
C ASP A 136 -1.39 2.20 13.79
N LYS A 137 -2.05 2.13 12.64
CA LYS A 137 -2.71 0.91 12.15
C LYS A 137 -1.71 -0.22 11.82
N LEU A 138 -0.53 0.11 11.27
CA LEU A 138 0.55 -0.85 11.06
C LEU A 138 1.09 -1.40 12.37
N LEU A 139 1.38 -0.52 13.31
CA LEU A 139 1.88 -0.92 14.64
C LEU A 139 0.85 -1.76 15.39
N GLN A 140 -0.43 -1.43 15.29
CA GLN A 140 -1.52 -2.24 15.85
C GLN A 140 -1.63 -3.61 15.16
N ARG A 141 -1.51 -3.67 13.82
CA ARG A 141 -1.50 -4.94 13.07
C ARG A 141 -0.30 -5.82 13.45
N GLU A 142 0.89 -5.25 13.51
CA GLU A 142 2.09 -6.00 13.90
C GLU A 142 2.03 -6.46 15.37
N ALA A 143 1.57 -5.60 16.27
CA ALA A 143 1.36 -5.95 17.68
C ALA A 143 0.31 -7.06 17.83
N GLY A 144 -0.83 -6.94 17.15
CA GLY A 144 -1.88 -7.95 17.12
C GLY A 144 -1.41 -9.29 16.54
N ALA A 145 -0.65 -9.26 15.44
CA ALA A 145 -0.10 -10.47 14.83
C ALA A 145 0.93 -11.17 15.75
N ARG A 146 1.79 -10.40 16.43
CA ARG A 146 2.76 -10.95 17.41
C ARG A 146 2.07 -11.53 18.64
N GLU A 147 1.06 -10.86 19.16
CA GLU A 147 0.26 -11.33 20.30
C GLU A 147 -0.43 -12.66 19.96
N LEU A 148 -1.05 -12.77 18.78
CA LEU A 148 -1.69 -13.99 18.31
C LEU A 148 -0.67 -15.11 18.06
N ALA A 149 0.48 -14.81 17.46
CA ALA A 149 1.53 -15.81 17.18
C ALA A 149 2.07 -16.45 18.46
N GLY A 150 1.99 -15.75 19.61
CA GLY A 150 2.36 -16.29 20.92
C GLY A 150 1.28 -17.16 21.59
N VAL A 151 0.02 -17.05 21.15
CA VAL A 151 -1.15 -17.68 21.81
C VAL A 151 -1.82 -18.74 20.94
N LEU A 152 -1.90 -18.51 19.63
CA LEU A 152 -2.57 -19.39 18.70
C LEU A 152 -1.57 -20.25 17.90
N THR A 153 -1.98 -21.48 17.59
CA THR A 153 -1.25 -22.32 16.65
C THR A 153 -1.39 -21.77 15.20
N PRO A 154 -0.49 -22.14 14.27
CA PRO A 154 -0.60 -21.73 12.86
C PRO A 154 -1.99 -22.04 12.26
N ARG A 155 -2.58 -23.19 12.62
CA ARG A 155 -3.90 -23.60 12.14
C ARG A 155 -5.02 -22.75 12.70
N GLU A 156 -4.97 -22.38 13.96
CA GLU A 156 -5.93 -21.47 14.59
C GLU A 156 -5.83 -20.07 13.97
N HIS A 157 -4.62 -19.62 13.64
CA HIS A 157 -4.39 -18.38 12.90
C HIS A 157 -5.11 -18.33 11.54
N GLU A 158 -4.96 -19.39 10.74
CA GLU A 158 -5.65 -19.51 9.44
C GLU A 158 -7.17 -19.43 9.61
N ILE A 159 -7.70 -20.11 10.64
CA ILE A 159 -9.13 -20.10 10.94
C ILE A 159 -9.61 -18.70 11.36
N VAL A 160 -8.88 -18.01 12.24
CA VAL A 160 -9.19 -16.64 12.65
C VAL A 160 -9.28 -15.73 11.42
N HIS A 161 -8.30 -15.81 10.53
CA HIS A 161 -8.26 -14.96 9.33
C HIS A 161 -9.47 -15.22 8.39
N LEU A 162 -9.79 -16.48 8.11
CA LEU A 162 -10.93 -16.83 7.27
C LEU A 162 -12.28 -16.42 7.89
N VAL A 163 -12.41 -16.60 9.21
CA VAL A 163 -13.61 -16.17 9.96
C VAL A 163 -13.74 -14.66 9.98
N ALA A 164 -12.64 -13.94 10.19
CA ALA A 164 -12.59 -12.49 10.19
C ALA A 164 -12.92 -11.89 8.81
N SER A 165 -12.55 -12.58 7.73
CA SER A 165 -12.97 -12.28 6.36
C SER A 165 -14.45 -12.58 6.06
N GLY A 166 -15.25 -12.98 7.07
CA GLY A 166 -16.70 -13.20 6.96
C GLY A 166 -17.13 -14.61 6.52
N LEU A 167 -16.22 -15.56 6.34
CA LEU A 167 -16.55 -16.92 5.90
C LEU A 167 -17.32 -17.69 6.98
N ARG A 168 -18.33 -18.46 6.57
CA ARG A 168 -19.05 -19.40 7.47
C ARG A 168 -18.21 -20.64 7.73
N ASN A 169 -18.49 -21.38 8.81
CA ASN A 169 -17.73 -22.58 9.18
C ASN A 169 -17.64 -23.61 8.04
N LYS A 170 -18.71 -23.76 7.26
CA LYS A 170 -18.75 -24.64 6.08
C LYS A 170 -17.73 -24.22 5.00
N ASP A 171 -17.55 -22.90 4.81
CA ASP A 171 -16.65 -22.37 3.79
C ASP A 171 -15.20 -22.39 4.30
N VAL A 172 -15.00 -22.13 5.59
CA VAL A 172 -13.70 -22.33 6.27
C VAL A 172 -13.26 -23.80 6.15
N ALA A 173 -14.17 -24.74 6.44
CA ALA A 173 -13.91 -26.18 6.32
C ALA A 173 -13.46 -26.58 4.92
N LYS A 174 -14.14 -26.05 3.88
CA LYS A 174 -13.76 -26.29 2.49
C LYS A 174 -12.38 -25.71 2.15
N ASN A 175 -12.11 -24.46 2.55
CA ASN A 175 -10.82 -23.81 2.28
C ASN A 175 -9.65 -24.55 2.93
N LEU A 176 -9.88 -25.12 4.11
CA LEU A 176 -8.85 -25.77 4.90
C LEU A 176 -8.81 -27.29 4.76
N TYR A 177 -9.66 -27.87 3.90
CA TYR A 177 -9.78 -29.32 3.67
C TYR A 177 -10.02 -30.14 4.95
N ILE A 178 -10.88 -29.64 5.85
CA ILE A 178 -11.27 -30.27 7.12
C ILE A 178 -12.78 -30.36 7.26
N SER A 179 -13.28 -31.06 8.30
CA SER A 179 -14.71 -31.12 8.58
C SER A 179 -15.20 -29.83 9.26
N GLU A 180 -16.49 -29.51 9.08
CA GLU A 180 -17.11 -28.39 9.81
C GLU A 180 -17.06 -28.59 11.34
N GLY A 181 -17.14 -29.85 11.79
CA GLY A 181 -16.97 -30.20 13.20
C GLY A 181 -15.58 -29.85 13.71
N THR A 182 -14.53 -30.09 12.92
CA THR A 182 -13.15 -29.73 13.25
C THR A 182 -12.98 -28.21 13.35
N VAL A 183 -13.61 -27.45 12.45
CA VAL A 183 -13.61 -25.98 12.53
C VAL A 183 -14.24 -25.50 13.83
N LYS A 184 -15.37 -26.11 14.28
CA LYS A 184 -16.03 -25.75 15.56
C LYS A 184 -15.13 -26.03 16.75
N ILE A 185 -14.38 -27.13 16.78
CA ILE A 185 -13.42 -27.45 17.83
C ILE A 185 -12.31 -26.41 17.88
N HIS A 186 -11.71 -26.06 16.74
CA HIS A 186 -10.71 -25.02 16.69
C HIS A 186 -11.23 -23.65 17.15
N LEU A 187 -12.45 -23.28 16.74
CA LEU A 187 -13.07 -22.03 17.19
C LEU A 187 -13.30 -22.01 18.71
N HIS A 188 -13.71 -23.13 19.29
CA HIS A 188 -13.84 -23.23 20.76
C HIS A 188 -12.49 -22.97 21.44
N ASN A 189 -11.44 -23.65 21.00
CA ASN A 189 -10.09 -23.47 21.53
C ASN A 189 -9.58 -22.03 21.34
N ILE A 190 -9.89 -21.39 20.20
CA ILE A 190 -9.55 -19.98 19.92
C ILE A 190 -10.27 -19.06 20.93
N TYR A 191 -11.56 -19.28 21.17
CA TYR A 191 -12.34 -18.47 22.12
C TYR A 191 -11.77 -18.60 23.53
N ASP A 192 -11.43 -19.80 23.96
CA ASP A 192 -10.82 -20.04 25.27
C ASP A 192 -9.45 -19.36 25.39
N LYS A 193 -8.59 -19.51 24.40
CA LYS A 193 -7.24 -18.93 24.41
C LYS A 193 -7.23 -17.39 24.36
N LEU A 194 -8.21 -16.80 23.66
CA LEU A 194 -8.32 -15.34 23.54
C LEU A 194 -9.30 -14.72 24.54
N HIS A 195 -9.90 -15.55 25.43
CA HIS A 195 -10.93 -15.14 26.40
C HIS A 195 -12.10 -14.39 25.76
N LEU A 196 -12.66 -14.97 24.68
CA LEU A 196 -13.73 -14.39 23.88
C LEU A 196 -15.04 -15.16 24.01
N ASP A 197 -16.16 -14.45 24.09
CA ASP A 197 -17.52 -15.04 24.22
C ASP A 197 -18.13 -15.35 22.86
N GLY A 198 -17.37 -16.02 21.97
CA GLY A 198 -17.88 -16.54 20.70
C GLY A 198 -17.55 -15.69 19.48
N ARG A 199 -18.23 -16.00 18.36
CA ARG A 199 -17.90 -15.52 17.01
C ARG A 199 -17.94 -14.00 16.89
N LEU A 200 -18.95 -13.33 17.47
CA LEU A 200 -19.09 -11.89 17.36
C LEU A 200 -17.94 -11.15 18.08
N ALA A 201 -17.53 -11.67 19.25
CA ALA A 201 -16.39 -11.17 19.99
C ALA A 201 -15.09 -11.38 19.19
N LEU A 202 -14.93 -12.52 18.51
CA LEU A 202 -13.78 -12.79 17.64
C LEU A 202 -13.73 -11.83 16.44
N LEU A 203 -14.87 -11.53 15.81
CA LEU A 203 -14.93 -10.56 14.70
C LEU A 203 -14.51 -9.15 15.15
N ARG A 204 -15.02 -8.70 16.31
CA ARG A 204 -14.61 -7.41 16.90
C ARG A 204 -13.13 -7.40 17.24
N TYR A 205 -12.64 -8.43 17.90
CA TYR A 205 -11.23 -8.58 18.25
C TYR A 205 -10.33 -8.52 17.02
N ALA A 206 -10.69 -9.25 15.94
CA ALA A 206 -9.93 -9.25 14.69
C ALA A 206 -9.94 -7.88 14.01
N HIS A 207 -11.06 -7.16 14.05
CA HIS A 207 -11.18 -5.80 13.55
C HIS A 207 -10.34 -4.81 14.38
N ASP A 208 -10.43 -4.86 15.72
CA ASP A 208 -9.69 -3.97 16.63
C ASP A 208 -8.17 -4.16 16.52
N LYS A 209 -7.74 -5.40 16.26
CA LYS A 209 -6.32 -5.74 16.02
C LYS A 209 -5.92 -5.59 14.55
N ALA A 210 -6.82 -5.10 13.69
CA ALA A 210 -6.61 -4.88 12.25
C ALA A 210 -6.04 -6.13 11.52
N LEU A 211 -6.54 -7.32 11.85
CA LEU A 211 -6.11 -8.60 11.25
C LEU A 211 -6.72 -8.86 9.86
N VAL A 212 -7.73 -8.09 9.50
CA VAL A 212 -8.42 -8.09 8.20
C VAL A 212 -8.60 -6.68 7.72
#